data_8b110fe7bd2f9c7cbb29f3ab9130ea60
#
_entry.id   8b110fe7bd2f9c7cbb29f3ab9130ea60
#
_cell.length_a   1.000
_cell.length_b   1.000
_cell.length_c   1.000
_cell.angle_alpha   90.00
_cell.angle_beta   90.00
_cell.angle_gamma   90.00
#
_symmetry.space_group_name_H-M   'P 1'
#
loop_
_entity.id
_entity.type
_entity.pdbx_description
1 polymer ?
#
loop_
_entity_poly.entity_id
_entity_poly.type
_entity_poly.pdbx_seq_one_letter_code
_entity_poly.pdbx_strand_id
1 'polypeptide(L)'
;MGYYGHMDDPNTPERHINIHFSPDIMAGVYSNFANVSHSDYEFTITFARVDHEVEDEEIPGVVVSRINLSAKFMRELIDAMEDNYSKWRTREGIKNLPEYGGTEAGEAEE
;
A
#
# COMPACT_ATOMS: atom_id res chain seq x y z
N MET A 1 -2.01 -2.44 12.42
CA MET A 1 -3.01 -2.56 11.70
C MET A 1 -4.14 -2.90 12.41
N GLY A 2 -4.63 -2.10 13.06
CA GLY A 2 -5.64 -2.37 13.92
C GLY A 2 -6.92 -2.71 13.35
N TYR A 3 -7.06 -2.61 12.11
CA TYR A 3 -8.32 -2.82 11.67
C TYR A 3 -8.70 -4.25 11.63
N TYR A 4 -7.82 -5.09 12.04
CA TYR A 4 -8.22 -6.40 12.15
C TYR A 4 -8.90 -6.71 13.43
N GLY A 5 -8.96 -5.82 14.33
CA GLY A 5 -9.53 -6.16 15.59
C GLY A 5 -10.98 -6.33 15.58
N HIS A 6 -11.55 -6.11 14.48
CA HIS A 6 -12.92 -6.11 14.47
C HIS A 6 -13.59 -7.38 14.76
N MET A 7 -12.92 -8.39 14.98
CA MET A 7 -13.60 -9.54 15.20
C MET A 7 -14.05 -9.78 16.55
N ASP A 8 -14.28 -8.85 17.31
CA ASP A 8 -14.75 -9.02 18.63
C ASP A 8 -16.17 -9.36 18.66
N ASP A 9 -16.51 -10.57 18.81
CA ASP A 9 -17.83 -11.04 19.02
C ASP A 9 -18.05 -11.14 20.50
N PRO A 10 -19.12 -10.69 21.06
CA PRO A 10 -19.30 -10.75 22.48
C PRO A 10 -19.26 -12.14 23.06
N ASN A 11 -19.56 -13.14 22.27
CA ASN A 11 -19.54 -14.49 22.78
C ASN A 11 -18.25 -15.21 22.50
N THR A 12 -17.23 -14.53 22.00
CA THR A 12 -15.98 -15.16 21.69
C THR A 12 -14.89 -14.57 22.55
N PRO A 13 -13.95 -15.33 22.99
CA PRO A 13 -12.84 -14.75 23.75
C PRO A 13 -12.11 -13.75 22.91
N GLU A 14 -11.63 -12.73 23.57
CA GLU A 14 -10.89 -11.71 22.88
C GLU A 14 -9.63 -12.28 22.30
N ARG A 15 -9.27 -11.86 21.11
CA ARG A 15 -8.08 -12.34 20.45
C ARG A 15 -7.20 -11.18 20.10
N HIS A 16 -5.92 -11.40 20.16
CA HIS A 16 -4.95 -10.36 19.83
C HIS A 16 -4.02 -10.88 18.77
N ILE A 17 -3.72 -10.06 17.80
CA ILE A 17 -2.78 -10.41 16.76
C ILE A 17 -1.41 -9.95 17.22
N ASN A 18 -0.48 -10.87 17.28
CA ASN A 18 0.85 -10.57 17.76
C ASN A 18 1.80 -10.67 16.58
N ILE A 19 2.24 -9.54 16.07
CA ILE A 19 3.02 -9.48 14.84
C ILE A 19 4.48 -9.30 15.17
N HIS A 20 5.30 -10.14 14.61
CA HIS A 20 6.73 -10.10 14.83
C HIS A 20 7.46 -9.66 13.59
N PHE A 21 8.50 -8.86 13.76
CA PHE A 21 9.36 -8.47 12.66
C PHE A 21 10.65 -9.26 12.79
N SER A 22 11.07 -9.94 11.74
CA SER A 22 12.41 -10.45 11.78
C SER A 22 13.35 -9.33 11.35
N PRO A 23 14.56 -9.31 11.89
CA PRO A 23 15.44 -8.18 11.64
C PRO A 23 15.75 -7.93 10.18
N ASP A 24 15.78 -8.97 9.38
CA ASP A 24 16.16 -8.81 8.00
C ASP A 24 15.04 -8.23 7.14
N ILE A 25 13.81 -8.16 7.63
CA ILE A 25 12.76 -7.54 6.84
C ILE A 25 12.23 -6.27 7.46
N MET A 26 12.83 -5.86 8.58
CA MET A 26 12.30 -4.73 9.30
C MET A 26 12.39 -3.43 8.49
N ALA A 27 13.42 -3.28 7.69
CA ALA A 27 13.58 -2.07 6.90
C ALA A 27 12.64 -2.01 5.70
N GLY A 28 12.12 -3.14 5.30
CA GLY A 28 11.25 -3.19 4.14
C GLY A 28 12.02 -3.15 2.84
N VAL A 29 11.30 -3.09 1.74
CA VAL A 29 11.91 -2.95 0.42
C VAL A 29 11.18 -1.84 -0.31
N TYR A 30 11.90 -1.16 -1.16
CA TYR A 30 11.32 -0.08 -1.93
C TYR A 30 10.75 -0.63 -3.23
N SER A 31 9.59 -0.14 -3.61
CA SER A 31 8.97 -0.52 -4.87
C SER A 31 8.34 0.72 -5.48
N ASN A 32 8.48 0.88 -6.77
CA ASN A 32 7.81 1.97 -7.47
C ASN A 32 6.99 1.46 -8.65
N PHE A 33 6.72 0.17 -8.67
CA PHE A 33 5.90 -0.41 -9.72
C PHE A 33 5.16 -1.61 -9.13
N ALA A 34 3.92 -1.78 -9.50
CA ALA A 34 3.17 -2.95 -9.05
C ALA A 34 2.26 -3.42 -10.16
N ASN A 35 2.11 -4.71 -10.24
CA ASN A 35 1.19 -5.33 -11.15
C ASN A 35 0.25 -6.20 -10.33
N VAL A 36 -1.04 -6.12 -10.59
CA VAL A 36 -2.02 -6.90 -9.85
C VAL A 36 -2.70 -7.85 -10.82
N SER A 37 -2.74 -9.12 -10.48
CA SER A 37 -3.42 -10.11 -11.29
C SER A 37 -4.29 -10.98 -10.38
N HIS A 38 -5.12 -11.82 -10.97
CA HIS A 38 -5.97 -12.65 -10.14
C HIS A 38 -6.33 -13.93 -10.87
N SER A 39 -6.69 -14.93 -10.07
CA SER A 39 -7.30 -16.13 -10.56
C SER A 39 -8.70 -16.18 -9.98
N ASP A 40 -9.35 -17.33 -10.05
CA ASP A 40 -10.66 -17.47 -9.46
C ASP A 40 -10.63 -17.41 -7.94
N TYR A 41 -9.47 -17.63 -7.35
CA TYR A 41 -9.41 -17.79 -5.90
C TYR A 41 -8.55 -16.77 -5.19
N GLU A 42 -7.66 -16.14 -5.87
CA GLU A 42 -6.75 -15.24 -5.16
C GLU A 42 -6.21 -14.15 -6.06
N PHE A 43 -5.69 -13.14 -5.44
CA PHE A 43 -5.01 -12.05 -6.14
C PHE A 43 -3.54 -12.14 -5.87
N THR A 44 -2.74 -11.68 -6.82
CA THR A 44 -1.30 -11.62 -6.66
C THR A 44 -0.84 -10.20 -6.97
N ILE A 45 -0.09 -9.61 -6.06
CA ILE A 45 0.50 -8.32 -6.31
C ILE A 45 1.99 -8.54 -6.47
N THR A 46 2.53 -8.14 -7.61
CA THR A 46 3.95 -8.23 -7.87
C THR A 46 4.53 -6.83 -7.79
N PHE A 47 5.41 -6.62 -6.84
CA PHE A 47 6.06 -5.33 -6.64
C PHE A 47 7.43 -5.35 -7.25
N ALA A 48 7.79 -4.26 -7.91
CA ALA A 48 9.09 -4.20 -8.58
C ALA A 48 9.69 -2.81 -8.42
N ARG A 49 11.00 -2.76 -8.61
CA ARG A 49 11.68 -1.49 -8.67
C ARG A 49 12.14 -1.32 -10.10
N VAL A 50 11.72 -0.25 -10.74
CA VAL A 50 12.10 0.02 -12.11
C VAL A 50 12.93 1.29 -12.15
N ASP A 51 13.83 1.34 -13.11
CA ASP A 51 14.73 2.47 -13.24
C ASP A 51 14.21 3.37 -14.35
N HIS A 52 13.43 4.36 -13.96
CA HIS A 52 12.80 5.24 -14.91
C HIS A 52 13.76 6.20 -15.58
N GLU A 53 15.00 6.21 -15.16
CA GLU A 53 15.94 7.13 -15.75
C GLU A 53 16.65 6.57 -16.95
N VAL A 54 16.45 5.31 -17.24
CA VAL A 54 17.01 4.73 -18.42
C VAL A 54 16.17 5.16 -19.61
N GLU A 55 16.82 5.60 -20.68
CA GLU A 55 16.08 6.12 -21.80
C GLU A 55 15.91 5.14 -22.93
N ASP A 56 16.09 3.88 -22.69
CA ASP A 56 15.88 2.87 -23.71
C ASP A 56 14.41 2.56 -23.84
N GLU A 57 14.04 1.89 -24.92
CA GLU A 57 12.69 1.48 -25.07
C GLU A 57 12.27 0.53 -23.99
N GLU A 58 13.17 -0.29 -23.51
CA GLU A 58 12.86 -1.19 -22.45
C GLU A 58 13.43 -0.67 -21.16
N ILE A 59 12.60 -0.49 -20.17
CA ILE A 59 13.01 0.00 -18.87
C ILE A 59 13.28 -1.19 -17.98
N PRO A 60 14.49 -1.33 -17.46
CA PRO A 60 14.80 -2.48 -16.61
C PRO A 60 14.09 -2.41 -15.27
N GLY A 61 13.73 -3.55 -14.78
CA GLY A 61 13.07 -3.63 -13.47
C GLY A 61 13.41 -4.93 -12.79
N VAL A 62 13.29 -4.92 -11.48
CA VAL A 62 13.58 -6.09 -10.67
C VAL A 62 12.41 -6.31 -9.72
N VAL A 63 11.88 -7.52 -9.70
CA VAL A 63 10.80 -7.85 -8.77
C VAL A 63 11.39 -7.91 -7.37
N VAL A 64 10.79 -7.19 -6.45
CA VAL A 64 11.25 -7.18 -5.07
C VAL A 64 10.37 -8.00 -4.16
N SER A 65 9.12 -8.25 -4.54
CA SER A 65 8.25 -9.04 -3.68
C SER A 65 7.00 -9.44 -4.45
N ARG A 66 6.48 -10.61 -4.15
CA ARG A 66 5.20 -11.05 -4.70
C ARG A 66 4.34 -11.53 -3.54
N ILE A 67 3.12 -11.04 -3.48
CA ILE A 67 2.22 -11.34 -2.37
C ILE A 67 0.95 -11.95 -2.94
N ASN A 68 0.54 -13.07 -2.40
CA ASN A 68 -0.70 -13.72 -2.80
C ASN A 68 -1.73 -13.50 -1.71
N LEU A 69 -2.91 -13.07 -2.09
CA LEU A 69 -3.94 -12.69 -1.14
C LEU A 69 -5.25 -13.35 -1.49
N SER A 70 -6.04 -13.67 -0.48
CA SER A 70 -7.41 -14.10 -0.76
C SER A 70 -8.21 -12.89 -1.26
N ALA A 71 -9.28 -13.17 -1.98
CA ALA A 71 -10.11 -12.08 -2.48
C ALA A 71 -10.68 -11.25 -1.35
N LYS A 72 -11.04 -11.91 -0.25
CA LYS A 72 -11.60 -11.17 0.86
C LYS A 72 -10.57 -10.22 1.46
N PHE A 73 -9.37 -10.69 1.66
CA PHE A 73 -8.34 -9.82 2.23
C PHE A 73 -7.96 -8.72 1.26
N MET A 74 -7.98 -9.00 -0.04
CA MET A 74 -7.69 -7.96 -1.01
C MET A 74 -8.65 -6.79 -0.85
N ARG A 75 -9.94 -7.07 -0.60
CA ARG A 75 -10.89 -5.98 -0.40
C ARG A 75 -10.54 -5.18 0.84
N GLU A 76 -10.17 -5.87 1.90
CA GLU A 76 -9.81 -5.19 3.13
C GLU A 76 -8.54 -4.37 2.97
N LEU A 77 -7.60 -4.90 2.22
CA LEU A 77 -6.36 -4.18 1.99
C LEU A 77 -6.58 -2.90 1.20
N ILE A 78 -7.41 -2.98 0.16
CA ILE A 78 -7.72 -1.78 -0.62
C ILE A 78 -8.34 -0.72 0.29
N ASP A 79 -9.27 -1.12 1.14
CA ASP A 79 -9.92 -0.17 2.04
C ASP A 79 -8.91 0.46 3.01
N ALA A 80 -7.99 -0.34 3.51
CA ALA A 80 -6.99 0.18 4.43
C ALA A 80 -6.06 1.14 3.74
N MET A 81 -5.69 0.83 2.51
CA MET A 81 -4.82 1.71 1.75
C MET A 81 -5.50 3.02 1.46
N GLU A 82 -6.76 2.98 1.05
CA GLU A 82 -7.48 4.19 0.76
C GLU A 82 -7.63 5.05 2.00
N ASP A 83 -7.90 4.44 3.12
CA ASP A 83 -8.06 5.18 4.35
C ASP A 83 -6.76 5.89 4.74
N ASN A 84 -5.66 5.20 4.66
CA ASN A 84 -4.40 5.80 5.02
C ASN A 84 -3.97 6.86 4.04
N TYR A 85 -4.17 6.60 2.76
CA TYR A 85 -3.82 7.58 1.75
C TYR A 85 -4.65 8.84 1.92
N SER A 86 -5.92 8.69 2.27
CA SER A 86 -6.79 9.81 2.49
C SER A 86 -6.33 10.66 3.68
N LYS A 87 -5.87 10.01 4.73
CA LYS A 87 -5.35 10.73 5.88
C LYS A 87 -4.09 11.51 5.52
N TRP A 88 -3.23 10.91 4.73
CA TRP A 88 -2.02 11.58 4.31
C TRP A 88 -2.36 12.80 3.45
N ARG A 89 -3.30 12.65 2.52
CA ARG A 89 -3.68 13.77 1.68
C ARG A 89 -4.25 14.92 2.50
N THR A 90 -5.06 14.62 3.49
CA THR A 90 -5.64 15.65 4.33
C THR A 90 -4.54 16.41 5.06
N ARG A 91 -3.57 15.69 5.58
CA ARG A 91 -2.51 16.32 6.32
C ARG A 91 -1.64 17.17 5.40
N GLU A 92 -1.34 16.67 4.20
CA GLU A 92 -0.55 17.45 3.28
C GLU A 92 -1.30 18.67 2.80
N GLY A 93 -2.60 18.54 2.59
CA GLY A 93 -3.41 19.68 2.21
C GLY A 93 -3.41 20.75 3.28
N ILE A 94 -3.54 20.35 4.53
CA ILE A 94 -3.55 21.32 5.60
C ILE A 94 -2.20 22.00 5.71
N LYS A 95 -1.12 21.25 5.57
CA LYS A 95 0.19 21.82 5.67
C LYS A 95 0.42 22.87 4.62
N ASN A 96 -0.13 22.71 3.45
CA ASN A 96 0.14 23.61 2.39
C ASN A 96 -0.93 24.63 2.14
N LEU A 97 -1.93 24.70 2.99
CA LEU A 97 -3.09 25.46 2.72
C LEU A 97 -2.85 26.84 2.32
N PRO A 98 -2.20 27.59 2.99
CA PRO A 98 -2.22 28.96 2.65
C PRO A 98 -1.47 29.29 1.42
N GLU A 99 -0.35 28.90 1.25
CA GLU A 99 0.35 29.29 0.16
C GLU A 99 0.23 28.40 -0.93
N TYR A 100 -0.45 27.42 -0.76
CA TYR A 100 -0.56 26.50 -1.69
C TYR A 100 -1.18 26.96 -2.83
N GLY A 101 -1.87 27.79 -2.64
CA GLY A 101 -2.53 28.18 -3.63
C GLY A 101 -1.83 28.01 -4.80
N GLY A 102 -1.39 27.70 -5.14
CA GLY A 102 -0.83 27.60 -6.18
C GLY A 102 -0.37 26.48 -6.73
N THR A 103 0.11 26.00 -6.79
CA THR A 103 0.63 25.06 -7.42
C THR A 103 0.27 23.90 -7.54
N GLU A 104 0.26 23.92 -7.64
CA GLU A 104 0.05 22.85 -7.94
C GLU A 104 -0.24 21.94 -7.95
N ALA A 105 -0.13 22.18 -7.74
CA ALA A 105 -0.37 21.21 -7.67
C ALA A 105 -0.67 20.42 -8.01
N GLY A 106 -0.59 20.64 -8.12
CA GLY A 106 -0.87 19.80 -8.48
C GLY A 106 -0.95 19.09 -8.89
N GLU A 107 -0.68 19.29 -8.97
CA GLU A 107 -0.84 18.55 -9.30
C GLU A 107 -0.91 17.67 -9.53
N ALA A 108 -0.57 17.89 -9.17
CA ALA A 108 -0.64 16.94 -9.26
C ALA A 108 -1.04 16.11 -9.54
N GLU A 109 -0.99 16.10 -9.56
CA GLU A 109 -1.44 15.28 -9.75
C GLU A 109 -1.83 14.60 -10.18
N GLU A 110 -1.56 14.55 -10.22
CA GLU A 110 -2.09 13.96 -10.52
C GLU A 110 -2.53 13.63 -10.79
#